data_f677ca91ed30d1a7689ceee3b0589b3c
#
_entry.id   f677ca91ed30d1a7689ceee3b0589b3c
#
_cell.length_a   1.000
_cell.length_b   1.000
_cell.length_c   1.000
_cell.angle_alpha   90.00
_cell.angle_beta   90.00
_cell.angle_gamma   90.00
#
_symmetry.space_group_name_H-M   'P 1'
#
loop_
_entity.id
_entity.type
_entity.pdbx_description
1 polymer ?
#
loop_
_entity_poly.entity_id
_entity_poly.type
_entity_poly.pdbx_seq_one_letter_code
_entity_poly.pdbx_strand_id
1 'polypeptide(L)'
;MKVKTILVSQPEQSENSPYHQIIEKYKVKIDFRPFTEVQGVTGKDLRSQKIELQQHTAIILTSRNAVDHFFRVAEEMRFKVPDTMRYFCLSEAVAFYLQKYITYRKRKIYVGKKDFADLIPFLKKHKEEKFFFPTSELLSPAIEKSLNDLKINWKRGILFKTAHADITDLKDVKYDVITFFSPAGVESLFQNFSDFKQ
;
A
#
# COMPACT_ATOMS: atom_id res chain seq x y z
N MET A 1 7.49 -19.50 -32.88
CA MET A 1 7.88 -18.06 -32.78
C MET A 1 8.91 -17.94 -31.67
N LYS A 2 10.04 -17.27 -31.87
CA LYS A 2 11.07 -17.11 -30.82
C LYS A 2 10.82 -15.78 -30.10
N VAL A 3 10.47 -15.84 -28.81
CA VAL A 3 10.30 -14.65 -27.96
C VAL A 3 11.64 -13.90 -27.85
N LYS A 4 11.62 -12.59 -28.08
CA LYS A 4 12.79 -11.70 -27.99
C LYS A 4 12.58 -10.59 -26.96
N THR A 5 11.33 -10.10 -26.83
CA THR A 5 10.97 -8.94 -25.99
C THR A 5 9.81 -9.27 -25.07
N ILE A 6 9.96 -8.94 -23.78
CA ILE A 6 8.96 -9.18 -22.75
C ILE A 6 8.73 -7.86 -22.00
N LEU A 7 7.47 -7.49 -21.82
CA LEU A 7 7.08 -6.40 -20.94
C LEU A 7 6.52 -6.97 -19.64
N VAL A 8 7.06 -6.52 -18.51
CA VAL A 8 6.63 -6.91 -17.18
C VAL A 8 5.87 -5.74 -16.54
N SER A 9 4.58 -5.93 -16.24
CA SER A 9 3.69 -4.87 -15.71
C SER A 9 3.96 -4.54 -14.22
N GLN A 10 5.23 -4.55 -13.81
CA GLN A 10 5.69 -4.24 -12.46
C GLN A 10 6.87 -3.25 -12.49
N PRO A 11 7.18 -2.59 -11.35
CA PRO A 11 8.42 -1.83 -11.22
C PRO A 11 9.64 -2.71 -11.47
N GLU A 12 10.73 -2.07 -11.88
CA GLU A 12 12.02 -2.74 -12.04
C GLU A 12 12.41 -3.48 -10.75
N GLN A 13 12.90 -4.69 -10.92
CA GLN A 13 13.26 -5.57 -9.82
C GLN A 13 14.74 -5.37 -9.44
N SER A 14 15.08 -5.69 -8.19
CA SER A 14 16.46 -5.65 -7.72
C SER A 14 17.39 -6.56 -8.53
N GLU A 15 18.70 -6.30 -8.48
CA GLU A 15 19.75 -7.06 -9.18
C GLU A 15 19.70 -8.59 -8.94
N ASN A 16 19.19 -9.03 -7.79
CA ASN A 16 19.02 -10.45 -7.45
C ASN A 16 17.71 -11.06 -7.95
N SER A 17 17.00 -10.38 -8.85
CA SER A 17 15.73 -10.88 -9.38
C SER A 17 15.90 -12.11 -10.27
N PRO A 18 14.99 -13.09 -10.21
CA PRO A 18 14.97 -14.24 -11.12
C PRO A 18 14.92 -13.84 -12.61
N TYR A 19 14.48 -12.64 -12.93
CA TYR A 19 14.43 -12.14 -14.30
C TYR A 19 15.81 -12.01 -14.94
N HIS A 20 16.87 -11.72 -14.18
CA HIS A 20 18.24 -11.67 -14.71
C HIS A 20 18.69 -13.04 -15.26
N GLN A 21 18.34 -14.13 -14.57
CA GLN A 21 18.63 -15.48 -15.04
C GLN A 21 17.89 -15.81 -16.35
N ILE A 22 16.66 -15.31 -16.51
CA ILE A 22 15.88 -15.46 -17.74
C ILE A 22 16.54 -14.70 -18.89
N ILE A 23 16.93 -13.44 -18.65
CA ILE A 23 17.63 -12.61 -19.65
C ILE A 23 18.90 -13.30 -20.13
N GLU A 24 19.73 -13.77 -19.20
CA GLU A 24 21.00 -14.43 -19.52
C GLU A 24 20.81 -15.76 -20.26
N LYS A 25 19.90 -16.60 -19.77
CA LYS A 25 19.69 -17.94 -20.31
C LYS A 25 19.04 -17.94 -21.68
N TYR A 26 18.04 -17.07 -21.89
CA TYR A 26 17.23 -17.09 -23.12
C TYR A 26 17.57 -15.97 -24.10
N LYS A 27 18.47 -15.05 -23.71
CA LYS A 27 18.88 -13.88 -24.50
C LYS A 27 17.67 -13.04 -24.93
N VAL A 28 16.72 -12.84 -24.03
CA VAL A 28 15.53 -11.98 -24.22
C VAL A 28 15.76 -10.63 -23.58
N LYS A 29 15.12 -9.58 -24.13
CA LYS A 29 15.04 -8.26 -23.51
C LYS A 29 13.80 -8.23 -22.61
N ILE A 30 13.95 -7.84 -21.36
CA ILE A 30 12.83 -7.62 -20.42
C ILE A 30 12.80 -6.15 -20.04
N ASP A 31 11.68 -5.50 -20.34
CA ASP A 31 11.40 -4.13 -19.90
C ASP A 31 10.37 -4.17 -18.76
N PHE A 32 10.58 -3.33 -17.75
CA PHE A 32 9.70 -3.20 -16.59
C PHE A 32 8.94 -1.88 -16.66
N ARG A 33 7.61 -1.95 -16.59
CA ARG A 33 6.77 -0.76 -16.56
C ARG A 33 5.58 -0.99 -15.65
N PRO A 34 5.45 -0.26 -14.52
CA PRO A 34 4.25 -0.36 -13.69
C PRO A 34 3.01 0.07 -14.48
N PHE A 35 1.97 -0.76 -14.47
CA PHE A 35 0.67 -0.45 -15.09
C PHE A 35 -0.32 0.14 -14.08
N THR A 36 0.04 0.06 -12.79
CA THR A 36 -0.73 0.67 -11.72
C THR A 36 0.18 1.47 -10.81
N GLU A 37 -0.36 2.53 -10.23
CA GLU A 37 0.33 3.36 -9.25
C GLU A 37 -0.52 3.57 -8.01
N VAL A 38 0.12 3.91 -6.90
CA VAL A 38 -0.57 4.26 -5.65
C VAL A 38 -0.75 5.77 -5.61
N GLN A 39 -2.00 6.22 -5.72
CA GLN A 39 -2.35 7.63 -5.60
C GLN A 39 -2.84 7.95 -4.19
N GLY A 40 -2.27 9.01 -3.59
CA GLY A 40 -2.68 9.50 -2.29
C GLY A 40 -4.00 10.29 -2.34
N VAL A 41 -4.82 10.08 -1.35
CA VAL A 41 -6.03 10.90 -1.09
C VAL A 41 -5.60 12.19 -0.38
N THR A 42 -6.20 13.33 -0.75
CA THR A 42 -5.85 14.62 -0.15
C THR A 42 -6.41 14.79 1.28
N GLY A 43 -5.85 15.75 2.04
CA GLY A 43 -6.41 16.10 3.34
C GLY A 43 -7.86 16.65 3.26
N LYS A 44 -8.24 17.25 2.10
CA LYS A 44 -9.62 17.66 1.84
C LYS A 44 -10.56 16.45 1.71
N ASP A 45 -10.13 15.44 0.97
CA ASP A 45 -10.91 14.20 0.81
C ASP A 45 -11.04 13.43 2.13
N LEU A 46 -9.99 13.46 2.98
CA LEU A 46 -10.09 12.85 4.30
C LEU A 46 -11.11 13.56 5.19
N ARG A 47 -11.18 14.90 5.13
CA ARG A 47 -12.22 15.66 5.83
C ARG A 47 -13.62 15.31 5.34
N SER A 48 -13.81 15.07 4.04
CA SER A 48 -15.10 14.63 3.50
C SER A 48 -15.53 13.25 4.02
N GLN A 49 -14.58 12.40 4.44
CA GLN A 49 -14.83 11.14 5.14
C GLN A 49 -15.21 11.34 6.62
N LYS A 50 -15.33 12.59 7.09
CA LYS A 50 -15.62 12.96 8.50
C LYS A 50 -14.61 12.38 9.48
N ILE A 51 -13.32 12.45 9.12
CA ILE A 51 -12.20 11.97 9.92
C ILE A 51 -11.46 13.18 10.50
N GLU A 52 -11.33 13.18 11.82
CA GLU A 52 -10.58 14.15 12.59
C GLU A 52 -9.41 13.45 13.28
N LEU A 53 -8.20 13.60 12.72
CA LEU A 53 -7.01 12.89 13.19
C LEU A 53 -6.70 13.12 14.67
N GLN A 54 -6.99 14.33 15.17
CA GLN A 54 -6.76 14.73 16.57
C GLN A 54 -7.62 13.97 17.58
N GLN A 55 -8.68 13.30 17.15
CA GLN A 55 -9.51 12.49 18.05
C GLN A 55 -8.94 11.11 18.33
N HIS A 56 -7.89 10.70 17.61
CA HIS A 56 -7.33 9.37 17.69
C HIS A 56 -6.06 9.35 18.53
N THR A 57 -5.90 8.28 19.31
CA THR A 57 -4.77 8.07 20.23
C THR A 57 -3.87 6.91 19.80
N ALA A 58 -4.33 6.13 18.83
CA ALA A 58 -3.62 4.97 18.30
C ALA A 58 -3.83 4.82 16.79
N ILE A 59 -2.84 4.24 16.11
CA ILE A 59 -2.87 4.02 14.66
C ILE A 59 -2.55 2.57 14.37
N ILE A 60 -3.33 1.93 13.48
CA ILE A 60 -3.06 0.59 12.96
C ILE A 60 -2.40 0.72 11.59
N LEU A 61 -1.18 0.22 11.45
CA LEU A 61 -0.37 0.35 10.24
C LEU A 61 -0.09 -1.03 9.64
N THR A 62 -0.63 -1.30 8.45
CA THR A 62 -0.52 -2.61 7.79
C THR A 62 0.45 -2.63 6.61
N SER A 63 0.95 -1.47 6.16
CA SER A 63 1.88 -1.37 5.03
C SER A 63 2.72 -0.10 5.11
N ARG A 64 3.80 -0.04 4.31
CA ARG A 64 4.61 1.17 4.13
C ARG A 64 3.79 2.32 3.54
N ASN A 65 2.91 2.01 2.57
CA ASN A 65 2.00 3.01 2.00
C ASN A 65 1.08 3.62 3.05
N ALA A 66 0.55 2.81 3.99
CA ALA A 66 -0.26 3.32 5.09
C ALA A 66 0.54 4.28 6.00
N VAL A 67 1.83 4.00 6.23
CA VAL A 67 2.73 4.90 6.97
C VAL A 67 2.93 6.21 6.20
N ASP A 68 3.41 6.13 4.95
CA ASP A 68 3.73 7.33 4.14
C ASP A 68 2.50 8.24 3.99
N HIS A 69 1.35 7.66 3.62
CA HIS A 69 0.13 8.43 3.39
C HIS A 69 -0.48 8.99 4.68
N PHE A 70 -0.33 8.30 5.82
CA PHE A 70 -0.75 8.86 7.10
C PHE A 70 0.03 10.13 7.44
N PHE A 71 1.36 10.08 7.39
CA PHE A 71 2.18 11.26 7.74
C PHE A 71 2.04 12.38 6.72
N ARG A 72 1.93 12.07 5.43
CA ARG A 72 1.65 13.05 4.39
C ARG A 72 0.33 13.80 4.65
N VAL A 73 -0.75 13.08 4.93
CA VAL A 73 -2.06 13.70 5.20
C VAL A 73 -2.05 14.45 6.53
N ALA A 74 -1.35 13.94 7.55
CA ALA A 74 -1.18 14.65 8.82
C ALA A 74 -0.51 16.03 8.60
N GLU A 75 0.53 16.09 7.76
CA GLU A 75 1.21 17.33 7.38
C GLU A 75 0.28 18.27 6.61
N GLU A 76 -0.42 17.78 5.58
CA GLU A 76 -1.41 18.56 4.82
C GLU A 76 -2.53 19.15 5.71
N MET A 77 -2.94 18.40 6.72
CA MET A 77 -3.94 18.83 7.69
C MET A 77 -3.36 19.66 8.83
N ARG A 78 -2.05 19.92 8.85
CA ARG A 78 -1.32 20.60 9.93
C ARG A 78 -1.52 19.92 11.29
N PHE A 79 -1.69 18.60 11.28
CA PHE A 79 -1.82 17.79 12.48
C PHE A 79 -0.45 17.35 12.95
N LYS A 80 0.04 17.92 14.04
CA LYS A 80 1.26 17.43 14.69
C LYS A 80 0.93 16.17 15.47
N VAL A 81 1.43 15.03 14.97
CA VAL A 81 1.24 13.73 15.61
C VAL A 81 1.85 13.76 17.02
N PRO A 82 1.06 13.58 18.09
CA PRO A 82 1.56 13.72 19.45
C PRO A 82 2.51 12.58 19.83
N ASP A 83 3.49 12.90 20.67
CA ASP A 83 4.44 11.91 21.20
C ASP A 83 3.78 10.78 22.00
N THR A 84 2.52 10.97 22.42
CA THR A 84 1.72 9.96 23.11
C THR A 84 1.08 8.95 22.19
N MET A 85 1.07 9.19 20.86
CA MET A 85 0.49 8.30 19.88
C MET A 85 1.05 6.88 19.97
N ARG A 86 0.17 5.89 19.92
CA ARG A 86 0.53 4.46 19.88
C ARG A 86 0.42 3.91 18.47
N TYR A 87 1.29 2.99 18.12
CA TYR A 87 1.35 2.41 16.77
C TYR A 87 1.24 0.89 16.84
N PHE A 88 0.34 0.34 16.05
CA PHE A 88 0.11 -1.10 15.92
C PHE A 88 0.49 -1.51 14.52
N CYS A 89 1.70 -2.03 14.36
CA CYS A 89 2.32 -2.34 13.08
C CYS A 89 2.14 -3.82 12.76
N LEU A 90 1.66 -4.13 11.55
CA LEU A 90 1.40 -5.50 11.11
C LEU A 90 2.65 -6.39 11.19
N SER A 91 3.83 -5.82 10.93
CA SER A 91 5.10 -6.55 10.90
C SER A 91 6.28 -5.68 11.35
N GLU A 92 7.41 -6.33 11.62
CA GLU A 92 8.68 -5.63 11.92
C GLU A 92 9.11 -4.72 10.78
N ALA A 93 8.90 -5.12 9.52
CA ALA A 93 9.23 -4.29 8.36
C ALA A 93 8.45 -2.97 8.34
N VAL A 94 7.17 -2.97 8.76
CA VAL A 94 6.35 -1.75 8.89
C VAL A 94 6.82 -0.92 10.07
N ALA A 95 7.10 -1.55 11.21
CA ALA A 95 7.58 -0.87 12.41
C ALA A 95 8.96 -0.22 12.19
N PHE A 96 9.85 -0.90 11.48
CA PHE A 96 11.14 -0.34 11.08
C PHE A 96 10.97 0.86 10.14
N TYR A 97 10.09 0.73 9.14
CA TYR A 97 9.81 1.82 8.19
C TYR A 97 9.20 3.06 8.87
N LEU A 98 8.42 2.87 9.91
CA LEU A 98 7.82 3.95 10.69
C LEU A 98 8.87 4.90 11.30
N GLN A 99 10.10 4.42 11.53
CA GLN A 99 11.22 5.23 12.07
C GLN A 99 11.63 6.38 11.14
N LYS A 100 11.23 6.34 9.87
CA LYS A 100 11.40 7.47 8.93
C LYS A 100 10.69 8.74 9.43
N TYR A 101 9.62 8.59 10.21
CA TYR A 101 8.74 9.68 10.62
C TYR A 101 8.75 9.97 12.11
N ILE A 102 9.11 8.99 12.94
CA ILE A 102 9.09 9.13 14.39
C ILE A 102 10.35 8.59 15.03
N THR A 103 10.68 9.09 16.22
CA THR A 103 11.66 8.45 17.10
C THR A 103 11.09 7.14 17.65
N TYR A 104 11.80 6.03 17.43
CA TYR A 104 11.36 4.72 17.89
C TYR A 104 11.28 4.66 19.42
N ARG A 105 10.09 4.35 19.94
CA ARG A 105 9.86 4.17 21.39
C ARG A 105 9.16 2.82 21.62
N LYS A 106 9.91 1.81 22.04
CA LYS A 106 9.45 0.42 22.25
C LYS A 106 8.11 0.31 23.01
N ARG A 107 7.85 1.21 23.96
CA ARG A 107 6.62 1.20 24.79
C ARG A 107 5.37 1.66 24.04
N LYS A 108 5.50 2.19 22.83
CA LYS A 108 4.40 2.77 22.03
C LYS A 108 4.19 2.07 20.70
N ILE A 109 5.05 1.12 20.35
CA ILE A 109 5.01 0.40 19.09
C ILE A 109 4.77 -1.07 19.39
N TYR A 110 3.63 -1.59 18.92
CA TYR A 110 3.22 -2.98 19.05
C TYR A 110 3.33 -3.63 17.67
N VAL A 111 4.01 -4.76 17.60
CA VAL A 111 4.38 -5.36 16.31
C VAL A 111 3.83 -6.77 16.23
N GLY A 112 3.04 -7.02 15.18
CA GLY A 112 2.63 -8.34 14.75
C GLY A 112 3.78 -9.08 14.04
N LYS A 113 3.58 -10.34 13.71
CA LYS A 113 4.57 -11.13 12.94
C LYS A 113 4.36 -10.97 11.44
N LYS A 114 3.13 -11.23 10.96
CA LYS A 114 2.80 -11.18 9.54
C LYS A 114 1.30 -10.97 9.30
N ASP A 115 0.45 -11.58 10.12
CA ASP A 115 -0.98 -11.60 9.92
C ASP A 115 -1.69 -10.60 10.84
N PHE A 116 -2.87 -10.12 10.42
CA PHE A 116 -3.65 -9.18 11.22
C PHE A 116 -4.08 -9.79 12.57
N ALA A 117 -4.25 -11.11 12.62
CA ALA A 117 -4.55 -11.84 13.85
C ALA A 117 -3.49 -11.64 14.94
N ASP A 118 -2.23 -11.41 14.57
CA ASP A 118 -1.15 -11.15 15.53
C ASP A 118 -1.33 -9.83 16.29
N LEU A 119 -2.06 -8.88 15.71
CA LEU A 119 -2.35 -7.59 16.36
C LEU A 119 -3.50 -7.68 17.37
N ILE A 120 -4.40 -8.66 17.23
CA ILE A 120 -5.61 -8.79 18.05
C ILE A 120 -5.32 -8.77 19.56
N PRO A 121 -4.32 -9.51 20.09
CA PRO A 121 -3.99 -9.47 21.52
C PRO A 121 -3.59 -8.08 22.00
N PHE A 122 -2.84 -7.32 21.18
CA PHE A 122 -2.43 -5.97 21.51
C PHE A 122 -3.59 -4.99 21.47
N LEU A 123 -4.46 -5.09 20.45
CA LEU A 123 -5.66 -4.27 20.32
C LEU A 123 -6.61 -4.50 21.50
N LYS A 124 -6.83 -5.75 21.93
CA LYS A 124 -7.62 -6.10 23.12
C LYS A 124 -7.06 -5.48 24.41
N LYS A 125 -5.71 -5.50 24.56
CA LYS A 125 -5.04 -4.93 25.73
C LYS A 125 -5.17 -3.42 25.81
N HIS A 126 -5.40 -2.77 24.69
CA HIS A 126 -5.49 -1.31 24.56
C HIS A 126 -6.86 -0.84 24.05
N LYS A 127 -7.94 -1.55 24.43
CA LYS A 127 -9.30 -1.30 23.97
C LYS A 127 -9.85 0.09 24.29
N GLU A 128 -9.23 0.80 25.22
CA GLU A 128 -9.55 2.18 25.61
C GLU A 128 -9.06 3.23 24.61
N GLU A 129 -8.12 2.86 23.73
CA GLU A 129 -7.60 3.75 22.70
C GLU A 129 -8.64 4.00 21.59
N LYS A 130 -8.51 5.15 20.95
CA LYS A 130 -9.27 5.52 19.75
C LYS A 130 -8.40 5.25 18.53
N PHE A 131 -8.67 4.15 17.85
CA PHE A 131 -7.83 3.68 16.74
C PHE A 131 -8.19 4.36 15.43
N PHE A 132 -7.18 4.88 14.76
CA PHE A 132 -7.27 5.25 13.35
C PHE A 132 -6.65 4.15 12.49
N PHE A 133 -7.34 3.74 11.44
CA PHE A 133 -6.87 2.72 10.53
C PHE A 133 -6.75 3.27 9.11
N PRO A 134 -5.57 3.80 8.70
CA PRO A 134 -5.30 4.21 7.34
C PRO A 134 -5.23 3.00 6.41
N THR A 135 -6.04 3.02 5.35
CA THR A 135 -6.14 1.92 4.38
C THR A 135 -6.18 2.46 2.95
N SER A 136 -6.07 1.55 1.98
CA SER A 136 -6.54 1.80 0.62
C SER A 136 -8.07 1.72 0.54
N GLU A 137 -8.65 1.92 -0.65
CA GLU A 137 -10.07 1.65 -0.90
C GLU A 137 -10.43 0.17 -0.66
N LEU A 138 -9.48 -0.73 -0.85
CA LEU A 138 -9.67 -2.16 -0.61
C LEU A 138 -9.29 -2.50 0.83
N LEU A 139 -10.26 -3.00 1.59
CA LEU A 139 -10.05 -3.56 2.92
C LEU A 139 -10.63 -4.97 2.96
N SER A 140 -9.86 -5.93 3.46
CA SER A 140 -10.34 -7.29 3.65
C SER A 140 -11.55 -7.33 4.60
N PRO A 141 -12.69 -7.93 4.20
CA PRO A 141 -13.85 -8.07 5.08
C PRO A 141 -13.53 -8.82 6.38
N ALA A 142 -12.55 -9.74 6.34
CA ALA A 142 -12.11 -10.46 7.53
C ALA A 142 -11.46 -9.56 8.57
N ILE A 143 -10.67 -8.55 8.14
CA ILE A 143 -10.05 -7.56 9.03
C ILE A 143 -11.13 -6.68 9.65
N GLU A 144 -12.06 -6.18 8.84
CA GLU A 144 -13.17 -5.34 9.32
C GLU A 144 -14.03 -6.08 10.33
N LYS A 145 -14.41 -7.33 10.03
CA LYS A 145 -15.11 -8.20 10.96
C LYS A 145 -14.34 -8.38 12.27
N SER A 146 -13.05 -8.68 12.20
CA SER A 146 -12.22 -8.86 13.39
C SER A 146 -12.17 -7.61 14.27
N LEU A 147 -12.08 -6.42 13.68
CA LEU A 147 -12.08 -5.16 14.43
C LEU A 147 -13.45 -4.90 15.10
N ASN A 148 -14.55 -5.19 14.40
CA ASN A 148 -15.90 -5.04 14.93
C ASN A 148 -16.17 -6.02 16.09
N ASP A 149 -15.74 -7.28 15.95
CA ASP A 149 -15.87 -8.31 16.98
C ASP A 149 -15.10 -7.97 18.27
N LEU A 150 -14.01 -7.20 18.15
CA LEU A 150 -13.23 -6.70 19.29
C LEU A 150 -13.97 -5.63 20.12
N LYS A 151 -15.01 -5.01 19.57
CA LYS A 151 -15.75 -3.89 20.20
C LYS A 151 -14.85 -2.75 20.66
N ILE A 152 -13.78 -2.47 19.91
CA ILE A 152 -12.89 -1.32 20.12
C ILE A 152 -13.40 -0.09 19.37
N ASN A 153 -12.98 1.09 19.81
CA ASN A 153 -13.29 2.33 19.11
C ASN A 153 -12.31 2.51 17.96
N TRP A 154 -12.72 2.22 16.74
CA TRP A 154 -11.88 2.34 15.56
C TRP A 154 -12.58 3.07 14.42
N LYS A 155 -11.80 3.75 13.59
CA LYS A 155 -12.29 4.43 12.40
C LYS A 155 -11.34 4.20 11.23
N ARG A 156 -11.89 3.77 10.10
CA ARG A 156 -11.18 3.64 8.84
C ARG A 156 -11.02 4.98 8.16
N GLY A 157 -9.82 5.24 7.60
CA GLY A 157 -9.59 6.31 6.66
C GLY A 157 -8.99 5.78 5.36
N ILE A 158 -9.62 6.06 4.24
CA ILE A 158 -9.06 5.75 2.93
C ILE A 158 -8.06 6.86 2.60
N LEU A 159 -6.76 6.55 2.64
CA LEU A 159 -5.69 7.51 2.42
C LEU A 159 -4.99 7.39 1.07
N PHE A 160 -5.19 6.28 0.38
CA PHE A 160 -4.62 6.01 -0.93
C PHE A 160 -5.48 5.03 -1.71
N LYS A 161 -5.33 5.04 -3.02
CA LYS A 161 -6.02 4.14 -3.94
C LYS A 161 -5.05 3.61 -4.99
N THR A 162 -5.37 2.48 -5.57
CA THR A 162 -4.69 2.00 -6.77
C THR A 162 -5.31 2.69 -7.98
N ALA A 163 -4.50 3.35 -8.77
CA ALA A 163 -4.89 3.99 -10.02
C ALA A 163 -4.16 3.36 -11.19
N HIS A 164 -4.72 3.50 -12.38
CA HIS A 164 -4.04 3.11 -13.60
C HIS A 164 -2.92 4.09 -13.89
N ALA A 165 -1.73 3.55 -14.21
CA ALA A 165 -0.61 4.38 -14.62
C ALA A 165 -0.80 4.86 -16.07
N ASP A 166 -0.26 6.03 -16.39
CA ASP A 166 -0.12 6.46 -17.77
C ASP A 166 1.02 5.66 -18.43
N ILE A 167 0.65 4.85 -19.42
CA ILE A 167 1.56 4.03 -20.23
C ILE A 167 1.42 4.36 -21.72
N THR A 168 0.89 5.50 -22.06
CA THR A 168 0.66 5.93 -23.46
C THR A 168 1.96 6.05 -24.26
N ASP A 169 3.11 6.21 -23.60
CA ASP A 169 4.44 6.15 -24.18
C ASP A 169 4.79 4.80 -24.83
N LEU A 170 4.06 3.74 -24.47
CA LEU A 170 4.25 2.40 -25.06
C LEU A 170 3.43 2.16 -26.33
N LYS A 171 2.67 3.14 -26.80
CA LYS A 171 1.75 3.00 -27.96
C LYS A 171 2.40 2.39 -29.21
N ASP A 172 3.63 2.79 -29.50
CA ASP A 172 4.33 2.35 -30.70
C ASP A 172 5.39 1.27 -30.42
N VAL A 173 5.45 0.78 -29.18
CA VAL A 173 6.41 -0.26 -28.77
C VAL A 173 5.74 -1.63 -28.89
N LYS A 174 6.40 -2.55 -29.58
CA LYS A 174 5.92 -3.93 -29.77
C LYS A 174 6.69 -4.89 -28.85
N TYR A 175 5.93 -5.69 -28.12
CA TYR A 175 6.45 -6.77 -27.30
C TYR A 175 5.90 -8.12 -27.79
N ASP A 176 6.74 -9.15 -27.73
CA ASP A 176 6.30 -10.51 -28.02
C ASP A 176 5.42 -11.09 -26.92
N VAL A 177 5.66 -10.65 -25.66
CA VAL A 177 4.92 -11.09 -24.47
C VAL A 177 4.72 -9.90 -23.51
N ILE A 178 3.50 -9.79 -22.96
CA ILE A 178 3.20 -8.90 -21.82
C ILE A 178 2.74 -9.76 -20.65
N THR A 179 3.33 -9.53 -19.46
CA THR A 179 2.98 -10.27 -18.25
C THR A 179 2.27 -9.38 -17.24
N PHE A 180 1.14 -9.86 -16.71
CA PHE A 180 0.33 -9.17 -15.73
C PHE A 180 0.33 -9.93 -14.40
N PHE A 181 0.23 -9.20 -13.30
CA PHE A 181 0.24 -9.74 -11.94
C PHE A 181 -1.03 -9.41 -11.15
N SER A 182 -1.94 -8.64 -11.77
CA SER A 182 -3.24 -8.31 -11.18
C SER A 182 -4.26 -7.96 -12.26
N PRO A 183 -5.57 -8.13 -11.99
CA PRO A 183 -6.63 -7.65 -12.88
C PRO A 183 -6.53 -6.15 -13.19
N ALA A 184 -6.19 -5.33 -12.19
CA ALA A 184 -6.03 -3.89 -12.37
C ALA A 184 -4.93 -3.52 -13.39
N GLY A 185 -3.88 -4.34 -13.52
CA GLY A 185 -2.87 -4.16 -14.56
C GLY A 185 -3.42 -4.40 -15.97
N VAL A 186 -4.29 -5.40 -16.13
CA VAL A 186 -4.97 -5.67 -17.40
C VAL A 186 -5.95 -4.53 -17.73
N GLU A 187 -6.73 -4.08 -16.75
CA GLU A 187 -7.66 -2.95 -16.91
C GLU A 187 -6.91 -1.68 -17.31
N SER A 188 -5.74 -1.43 -16.73
CA SER A 188 -4.88 -0.30 -17.09
C SER A 188 -4.44 -0.34 -18.55
N LEU A 189 -4.09 -1.52 -19.08
CA LEU A 189 -3.77 -1.65 -20.50
C LEU A 189 -4.93 -1.20 -21.38
N PHE A 190 -6.14 -1.69 -21.13
CA PHE A 190 -7.32 -1.36 -21.93
C PHE A 190 -7.82 0.08 -21.74
N GLN A 191 -7.56 0.69 -20.59
CA GLN A 191 -7.84 2.12 -20.40
C GLN A 191 -6.89 3.02 -21.20
N ASN A 192 -5.62 2.65 -21.30
CA ASN A 192 -4.64 3.42 -22.07
C ASN A 192 -4.76 3.12 -23.60
N PHE A 193 -5.16 1.89 -23.95
CA PHE A 193 -5.21 1.41 -25.33
C PHE A 193 -6.52 0.66 -25.57
N SER A 194 -7.62 1.41 -25.82
CA SER A 194 -8.96 0.85 -26.04
C SER A 194 -9.03 -0.12 -27.24
N ASP A 195 -8.16 0.09 -28.25
CA ASP A 195 -8.11 -0.70 -29.48
C ASP A 195 -7.02 -1.77 -29.46
N PHE A 196 -6.47 -2.08 -28.27
CA PHE A 196 -5.42 -3.10 -28.15
C PHE A 196 -5.92 -4.45 -28.68
N LYS A 197 -5.30 -4.90 -29.77
CA LYS A 197 -5.51 -6.22 -30.37
C LYS A 197 -4.22 -7.03 -30.25
N GLN A 198 -4.35 -8.29 -29.83
CA GLN A 198 -3.27 -9.26 -29.86
C GLN A 198 -2.89 -9.64 -31.29
#